data_fe756495ad798dad6447d92a099af46c
#
_entry.id   fe756495ad798dad6447d92a099af46c
#
_cell.length_a   1.000
_cell.length_b   1.000
_cell.length_c   1.000
_cell.angle_alpha   90.00
_cell.angle_beta   90.00
_cell.angle_gamma   90.00
#
_symmetry.space_group_name_H-M   'P 1'
#
loop_
_entity.id
_entity.type
_entity.pdbx_description
1 polymer ?
#
loop_
_entity_poly.entity_id
_entity_poly.type
_entity_poly.pdbx_seq_one_letter_code
_entity_poly.pdbx_strand_id
1 'polypeptide(L)'
;MNKINKQSLWQRIIFGELYRNYHFKDFDWGIIFSVFFFTLFGIVMVSSVSLPIMDGSFSITLSHLSKILIALTIFLLIFRFPISFWSKIDIQILLISFFLLFLVYMPIIGQEVNGANRWIRVFGFSFQPSELMKFALIIYISSYCSRRLEEFKEKWLGFWKPILVVVMAISLILFAVSYTHLTLPTKQAV
;
A
#
# COMPACT_ATOMS: atom_id res chain seq x y z
N MET A 1 -13.95 35.21 23.27
CA MET A 1 -13.12 34.05 22.84
C MET A 1 -14.03 33.04 22.14
N ASN A 2 -14.03 33.07 20.80
CA ASN A 2 -14.91 32.25 19.97
C ASN A 2 -14.46 30.78 20.00
N LYS A 3 -15.32 29.92 20.54
CA LYS A 3 -15.18 28.45 20.34
C LYS A 3 -15.40 28.17 18.87
N ILE A 4 -14.31 28.13 18.10
CA ILE A 4 -14.34 27.64 16.72
C ILE A 4 -14.80 26.18 16.80
N ASN A 5 -16.02 25.95 16.33
CA ASN A 5 -16.66 24.66 16.36
C ASN A 5 -15.78 23.65 15.58
N LYS A 6 -15.19 22.69 16.28
CA LYS A 6 -14.32 21.66 15.70
C LYS A 6 -14.99 20.94 14.52
N GLN A 7 -16.31 20.76 14.54
CA GLN A 7 -17.06 20.16 13.44
C GLN A 7 -17.02 21.02 12.17
N SER A 8 -17.06 22.35 12.25
CA SER A 8 -16.97 23.23 11.11
C SER A 8 -15.57 23.25 10.47
N LEU A 9 -14.53 23.05 11.28
CA LEU A 9 -13.15 22.90 10.80
C LEU A 9 -12.95 21.59 10.02
N TRP A 10 -13.48 20.48 10.51
CA TRP A 10 -13.43 19.20 9.82
C TRP A 10 -14.21 19.23 8.51
N GLN A 11 -15.39 19.85 8.49
CA GLN A 11 -16.16 20.05 7.28
C GLN A 11 -15.43 20.94 6.26
N ARG A 12 -14.80 22.04 6.70
CA ARG A 12 -14.00 22.90 5.80
C ARG A 12 -12.73 22.21 5.28
N ILE A 13 -12.08 21.38 6.08
CA ILE A 13 -10.88 20.63 5.65
C ILE A 13 -11.25 19.50 4.72
N ILE A 14 -12.33 18.76 4.98
CA ILE A 14 -12.74 17.63 4.16
C ILE A 14 -13.47 18.11 2.90
N PHE A 15 -14.36 19.08 3.02
CA PHE A 15 -15.19 19.54 1.88
C PHE A 15 -14.60 20.74 1.14
N GLY A 16 -13.85 21.62 1.79
CA GLY A 16 -13.26 22.81 1.15
C GLY A 16 -12.08 22.46 0.24
N GLU A 17 -11.32 21.41 0.55
CA GLU A 17 -10.24 20.93 -0.33
C GLU A 17 -10.71 19.83 -1.31
N LEU A 18 -11.83 19.15 -1.02
CA LEU A 18 -12.47 18.23 -1.98
C LEU A 18 -13.00 18.95 -3.24
N TYR A 19 -13.25 20.27 -3.15
CA TYR A 19 -13.65 21.11 -4.27
C TYR A 19 -12.48 21.85 -4.93
N ARG A 20 -11.24 21.41 -4.75
CA ARG A 20 -10.15 21.90 -5.59
C ARG A 20 -10.45 21.49 -7.02
N ASN A 21 -10.80 22.47 -7.87
CA ASN A 21 -10.96 22.27 -9.30
C ASN A 21 -9.62 21.85 -9.87
N TYR A 22 -9.39 20.53 -9.99
CA TYR A 22 -8.24 20.01 -10.70
C TYR A 22 -8.41 20.38 -12.18
N HIS A 23 -7.54 21.25 -12.68
CA HIS A 23 -7.47 21.53 -14.10
C HIS A 23 -6.71 20.38 -14.78
N PHE A 24 -7.12 20.03 -16.00
CA PHE A 24 -6.41 19.01 -16.80
C PHE A 24 -4.90 19.28 -16.97
N LYS A 25 -4.46 20.53 -16.77
CA LYS A 25 -3.05 20.94 -16.78
C LYS A 25 -2.26 20.48 -15.54
N ASP A 26 -2.92 20.11 -14.44
CA ASP A 26 -2.28 19.71 -13.21
C ASP A 26 -1.93 18.20 -13.19
N PHE A 27 -2.32 17.47 -14.25
CA PHE A 27 -2.04 16.05 -14.39
C PHE A 27 -0.73 15.80 -15.12
N ASP A 28 0.11 14.93 -14.56
CA ASP A 28 1.26 14.39 -15.29
C ASP A 28 0.79 13.29 -16.23
N TRP A 29 0.61 13.67 -17.49
CA TRP A 29 0.18 12.77 -18.55
C TRP A 29 1.15 11.62 -18.80
N GLY A 30 2.45 11.82 -18.53
CA GLY A 30 3.45 10.77 -18.65
C GLY A 30 3.19 9.63 -17.69
N ILE A 31 2.89 9.94 -16.42
CA ILE A 31 2.54 8.94 -15.40
C ILE A 31 1.24 8.23 -15.76
N ILE A 32 0.19 8.98 -16.13
CA ILE A 32 -1.12 8.41 -16.49
C ILE A 32 -0.99 7.45 -17.66
N PHE A 33 -0.29 7.87 -18.73
CA PHE A 33 -0.07 7.03 -19.91
C PHE A 33 0.72 5.76 -19.55
N SER A 34 1.77 5.88 -18.74
CA SER A 34 2.59 4.73 -18.31
C SER A 34 1.76 3.72 -17.52
N VAL A 35 0.95 4.18 -16.56
CA VAL A 35 0.07 3.30 -15.76
C VAL A 35 -0.95 2.59 -16.65
N PHE A 36 -1.58 3.33 -17.57
CA PHE A 36 -2.55 2.77 -18.51
C PHE A 36 -1.90 1.73 -19.44
N PHE A 37 -0.73 2.05 -20.00
CA PHE A 37 0.01 1.14 -20.88
C PHE A 37 0.38 -0.17 -20.16
N PHE A 38 0.98 -0.09 -18.97
CA PHE A 38 1.35 -1.27 -18.21
C PHE A 38 0.13 -2.08 -17.74
N THR A 39 -0.99 -1.43 -17.45
CA THR A 39 -2.23 -2.13 -17.08
C THR A 39 -2.79 -2.91 -18.27
N LEU A 40 -2.84 -2.30 -19.46
CA LEU A 40 -3.29 -3.00 -20.68
C LEU A 40 -2.35 -4.15 -21.04
N PHE A 41 -1.04 -3.90 -20.98
CA PHE A 41 -0.04 -4.94 -21.23
C PHE A 41 -0.19 -6.11 -20.26
N GLY A 42 -0.45 -5.83 -18.96
CA GLY A 42 -0.71 -6.83 -17.93
C GLY A 42 -1.96 -7.68 -18.25
N ILE A 43 -3.03 -7.06 -18.73
CA ILE A 43 -4.25 -7.79 -19.14
C ILE A 43 -3.93 -8.77 -20.29
N VAL A 44 -3.20 -8.30 -21.31
CA VAL A 44 -2.84 -9.13 -22.46
C VAL A 44 -1.96 -10.30 -22.03
N MET A 45 -0.95 -10.06 -21.18
CA MET A 45 -0.05 -11.09 -20.69
C MET A 45 -0.77 -12.14 -19.85
N VAL A 46 -1.63 -11.72 -18.92
CA VAL A 46 -2.43 -12.65 -18.10
C VAL A 46 -3.38 -13.46 -18.97
N SER A 47 -4.03 -12.84 -19.96
CA SER A 47 -4.92 -13.55 -20.88
C SER A 47 -4.16 -14.59 -21.71
N SER A 48 -3.00 -14.22 -22.25
CA SER A 48 -2.17 -15.11 -23.07
C SER A 48 -1.70 -16.35 -22.31
N VAL A 49 -1.33 -16.20 -21.04
CA VAL A 49 -0.87 -17.32 -20.20
C VAL A 49 -2.04 -18.17 -19.70
N SER A 50 -3.20 -17.56 -19.41
CA SER A 50 -4.33 -18.28 -18.79
C SER A 50 -5.13 -19.12 -19.78
N LEU A 51 -5.21 -18.72 -21.03
CA LEU A 51 -6.01 -19.45 -22.06
C LEU A 51 -5.56 -20.89 -22.27
N PRO A 52 -4.26 -21.23 -22.41
CA PRO A 52 -3.82 -22.61 -22.56
C PRO A 52 -4.03 -23.48 -21.32
N ILE A 53 -3.99 -22.86 -20.11
CA ILE A 53 -4.10 -23.58 -18.83
C ILE A 53 -5.55 -23.99 -18.54
N MET A 54 -6.51 -23.23 -19.03
CA MET A 54 -7.95 -23.37 -18.74
C MET A 54 -8.77 -23.84 -19.97
N ASP A 55 -8.19 -24.55 -20.88
CA ASP A 55 -8.86 -25.07 -22.10
C ASP A 55 -9.68 -23.98 -22.84
N GLY A 56 -9.13 -22.79 -22.96
CA GLY A 56 -9.77 -21.65 -23.61
C GLY A 56 -10.76 -20.85 -22.75
N SER A 57 -10.90 -21.15 -21.46
CA SER A 57 -11.78 -20.41 -20.56
C SER A 57 -11.20 -19.05 -20.18
N PHE A 58 -12.00 -17.99 -20.31
CA PHE A 58 -11.67 -16.63 -19.90
C PHE A 58 -11.84 -16.35 -18.39
N SER A 59 -12.07 -17.36 -17.57
CA SER A 59 -12.37 -17.21 -16.15
C SER A 59 -11.28 -16.44 -15.38
N ILE A 60 -10.00 -16.79 -15.60
CA ILE A 60 -8.86 -16.10 -14.94
C ILE A 60 -8.76 -14.66 -15.42
N THR A 61 -8.91 -14.42 -16.73
CA THR A 61 -8.87 -13.08 -17.32
C THR A 61 -9.98 -12.19 -16.76
N LEU A 62 -11.20 -12.73 -16.66
CA LEU A 62 -12.34 -11.99 -16.11
C LEU A 62 -12.16 -11.67 -14.62
N SER A 63 -11.62 -12.62 -13.84
CA SER A 63 -11.24 -12.40 -12.45
C SER A 63 -10.16 -11.33 -12.31
N HIS A 64 -9.17 -11.28 -13.20
CA HIS A 64 -8.14 -10.26 -13.23
C HIS A 64 -8.72 -8.89 -13.57
N LEU A 65 -9.59 -8.81 -14.58
CA LEU A 65 -10.27 -7.59 -14.97
C LEU A 65 -11.14 -7.02 -13.83
N SER A 66 -11.88 -7.86 -13.12
CA SER A 66 -12.69 -7.42 -11.97
C SER A 66 -11.82 -6.83 -10.85
N LYS A 67 -10.64 -7.40 -10.59
CA LYS A 67 -9.68 -6.86 -9.61
C LYS A 67 -9.14 -5.50 -10.05
N ILE A 68 -8.85 -5.31 -11.34
CA ILE A 68 -8.42 -4.03 -11.90
C ILE A 68 -9.51 -2.96 -11.72
N LEU A 69 -10.78 -3.31 -11.98
CA LEU A 69 -11.91 -2.38 -11.80
C LEU A 69 -12.08 -1.97 -10.33
N ILE A 70 -11.95 -2.93 -9.41
CA ILE A 70 -11.98 -2.65 -7.96
C ILE A 70 -10.81 -1.73 -7.58
N ALA A 71 -9.59 -2.03 -8.05
CA ALA A 71 -8.41 -1.21 -7.78
C ALA A 71 -8.55 0.21 -8.32
N LEU A 72 -9.12 0.38 -9.53
CA LEU A 72 -9.39 1.68 -10.12
C LEU A 72 -10.42 2.46 -9.30
N THR A 73 -11.47 1.80 -8.84
CA THR A 73 -12.48 2.42 -7.98
C THR A 73 -11.87 2.91 -6.67
N ILE A 74 -11.07 2.07 -6.01
CA ILE A 74 -10.35 2.43 -4.77
C ILE A 74 -9.40 3.60 -5.04
N PHE A 75 -8.65 3.57 -6.14
CA PHE A 75 -7.75 4.65 -6.54
C PHE A 75 -8.50 5.98 -6.68
N LEU A 76 -9.63 6.00 -7.38
CA LEU A 76 -10.44 7.21 -7.55
C LEU A 76 -11.02 7.73 -6.23
N LEU A 77 -11.38 6.84 -5.30
CA LEU A 77 -11.81 7.23 -3.96
C LEU A 77 -10.65 7.84 -3.16
N ILE A 78 -9.48 7.21 -3.17
CA ILE A 78 -8.27 7.68 -2.47
C ILE A 78 -7.81 9.03 -3.04
N PHE A 79 -7.88 9.21 -4.35
CA PHE A 79 -7.51 10.45 -5.04
C PHE A 79 -8.36 11.66 -4.62
N ARG A 80 -9.57 11.43 -4.10
CA ARG A 80 -10.44 12.50 -3.58
C ARG A 80 -9.92 13.10 -2.27
N PHE A 81 -9.07 12.40 -1.52
CA PHE A 81 -8.57 12.91 -0.25
C PHE A 81 -7.35 13.82 -0.46
N PRO A 82 -7.35 15.02 0.16
CA PRO A 82 -6.24 15.96 0.06
C PRO A 82 -4.99 15.41 0.78
N ILE A 83 -3.81 15.84 0.34
CA ILE A 83 -2.52 15.42 0.93
C ILE A 83 -2.46 15.77 2.43
N SER A 84 -3.07 16.88 2.84
CA SER A 84 -3.15 17.28 4.25
C SER A 84 -3.89 16.27 5.14
N PHE A 85 -4.86 15.53 4.61
CA PHE A 85 -5.53 14.44 5.32
C PHE A 85 -4.54 13.30 5.61
N TRP A 86 -3.80 12.85 4.60
CA TRP A 86 -2.80 11.77 4.73
C TRP A 86 -1.70 12.13 5.73
N SER A 87 -1.26 13.38 5.72
CA SER A 87 -0.25 13.86 6.66
C SER A 87 -0.73 13.94 8.13
N LYS A 88 -2.04 13.95 8.39
CA LYS A 88 -2.60 13.91 9.75
C LYS A 88 -2.75 12.50 10.31
N ILE A 89 -2.89 11.52 9.43
CA ILE A 89 -3.09 10.10 9.81
C ILE A 89 -1.86 9.24 9.52
N ASP A 90 -0.71 9.86 9.22
CA ASP A 90 0.53 9.18 8.85
C ASP A 90 0.99 8.16 9.91
N ILE A 91 0.99 8.54 11.19
CA ILE A 91 1.38 7.66 12.29
C ILE A 91 0.37 6.53 12.47
N GLN A 92 -0.93 6.80 12.34
CA GLN A 92 -1.97 5.79 12.48
C GLN A 92 -1.86 4.72 11.38
N ILE A 93 -1.67 5.14 10.12
CA ILE A 93 -1.47 4.20 9.01
C ILE A 93 -0.20 3.39 9.23
N LEU A 94 0.88 4.02 9.68
CA LEU A 94 2.13 3.35 9.97
C LEU A 94 1.96 2.27 11.07
N LEU A 95 1.31 2.61 12.18
CA LEU A 95 1.05 1.66 13.27
C LEU A 95 0.16 0.50 12.82
N ILE A 96 -0.90 0.79 12.06
CA ILE A 96 -1.77 -0.26 11.48
C ILE A 96 -0.96 -1.18 10.56
N SER A 97 -0.07 -0.61 9.74
CA SER A 97 0.77 -1.40 8.84
C SER A 97 1.75 -2.29 9.59
N PHE A 98 2.38 -1.81 10.67
CA PHE A 98 3.20 -2.63 11.55
C PHE A 98 2.40 -3.74 12.21
N PHE A 99 1.21 -3.44 12.70
CA PHE A 99 0.32 -4.43 13.32
C PHE A 99 -0.08 -5.53 12.33
N LEU A 100 -0.49 -5.15 11.11
CA LEU A 100 -0.84 -6.10 10.05
C LEU A 100 0.38 -6.94 9.62
N LEU A 101 1.56 -6.32 9.54
CA LEU A 101 2.78 -7.05 9.23
C LEU A 101 3.11 -8.08 10.32
N PHE A 102 2.88 -7.72 11.59
CA PHE A 102 3.06 -8.66 12.70
C PHE A 102 2.04 -9.82 12.66
N LEU A 103 0.78 -9.55 12.27
CA LEU A 103 -0.25 -10.58 12.13
C LEU A 103 0.09 -11.68 11.12
N VAL A 104 0.91 -11.37 10.11
CA VAL A 104 1.36 -12.37 9.11
C VAL A 104 2.16 -13.50 9.75
N TYR A 105 2.87 -13.22 10.84
CA TYR A 105 3.66 -14.23 11.57
C TYR A 105 2.79 -15.20 12.37
N MET A 106 1.51 -14.89 12.59
CA MET A 106 0.61 -15.80 13.29
C MET A 106 0.18 -16.94 12.36
N PRO A 107 0.40 -18.21 12.71
CA PRO A 107 0.13 -19.36 11.84
C PRO A 107 -1.36 -19.51 11.49
N ILE A 108 -2.26 -18.88 12.23
CA ILE A 108 -3.72 -18.94 12.02
C ILE A 108 -4.16 -17.96 10.91
N ILE A 109 -3.45 -16.83 10.71
CA ILE A 109 -3.87 -15.72 9.85
C ILE A 109 -3.02 -15.63 8.59
N GLY A 110 -1.71 -15.91 8.75
CA GLY A 110 -0.76 -15.93 7.63
C GLY A 110 -1.03 -17.09 6.69
N GLN A 111 -1.08 -16.80 5.39
CA GLN A 111 -1.22 -17.82 4.35
C GLN A 111 0.12 -18.02 3.66
N GLU A 112 0.57 -19.26 3.64
CA GLU A 112 1.75 -19.65 2.90
C GLU A 112 1.44 -19.74 1.40
N VAL A 113 2.10 -18.91 0.61
CA VAL A 113 2.04 -18.94 -0.85
C VAL A 113 3.47 -19.00 -1.38
N ASN A 114 3.78 -20.02 -2.16
CA ASN A 114 5.11 -20.28 -2.71
C ASN A 114 6.20 -20.37 -1.62
N GLY A 115 5.90 -21.03 -0.51
CA GLY A 115 6.85 -21.23 0.59
C GLY A 115 7.06 -20.02 1.49
N ALA A 116 6.26 -18.95 1.40
CA ALA A 116 6.40 -17.76 2.22
C ALA A 116 5.08 -17.30 2.82
N ASN A 117 5.06 -17.05 4.13
CA ASN A 117 3.92 -16.47 4.83
C ASN A 117 3.92 -14.95 4.63
N ARG A 118 3.32 -14.47 3.55
CA ARG A 118 3.30 -13.04 3.19
C ARG A 118 1.91 -12.49 2.97
N TRP A 119 0.91 -13.36 2.95
CA TRP A 119 -0.45 -13.02 2.59
C TRP A 119 -1.40 -13.19 3.75
N ILE A 120 -2.35 -12.30 3.86
CA ILE A 120 -3.51 -12.43 4.74
C ILE A 120 -4.73 -12.61 3.84
N ARG A 121 -5.53 -13.64 4.07
CA ARG A 121 -6.80 -13.81 3.37
C ARG A 121 -7.93 -13.25 4.21
N VAL A 122 -8.61 -12.23 3.68
CA VAL A 122 -9.79 -11.61 4.31
C VAL A 122 -10.95 -11.66 3.32
N PHE A 123 -12.04 -12.33 3.69
CA PHE A 123 -13.25 -12.44 2.87
C PHE A 123 -13.02 -12.89 1.42
N GLY A 124 -12.07 -13.80 1.19
CA GLY A 124 -11.75 -14.29 -0.15
C GLY A 124 -10.76 -13.43 -0.96
N PHE A 125 -10.36 -12.27 -0.45
CA PHE A 125 -9.30 -11.45 -1.03
C PHE A 125 -7.98 -11.74 -0.33
N SER A 126 -6.92 -11.92 -1.13
CA SER A 126 -5.54 -12.02 -0.61
C SER A 126 -4.95 -10.63 -0.54
N PHE A 127 -4.56 -10.20 0.67
CA PHE A 127 -3.95 -8.92 0.95
C PHE A 127 -2.51 -9.12 1.43
N GLN A 128 -1.59 -8.32 0.92
CA GLN A 128 -0.17 -8.37 1.32
C GLN A 128 0.16 -7.17 2.20
N PRO A 129 0.37 -7.33 3.50
CA PRO A 129 0.65 -6.23 4.43
C PRO A 129 1.90 -5.42 4.10
N SER A 130 2.91 -6.02 3.46
CA SER A 130 4.11 -5.30 3.02
C SER A 130 3.82 -4.22 1.98
N GLU A 131 2.77 -4.35 1.16
CA GLU A 131 2.35 -3.31 0.22
C GLU A 131 1.79 -2.08 0.95
N LEU A 132 0.96 -2.33 1.98
CA LEU A 132 0.47 -1.24 2.84
C LEU A 132 1.61 -0.57 3.61
N MET A 133 2.59 -1.36 4.08
CA MET A 133 3.76 -0.81 4.79
C MET A 133 4.58 0.13 3.89
N LYS A 134 4.81 -0.22 2.62
CA LYS A 134 5.50 0.67 1.67
C LYS A 134 4.77 2.01 1.52
N PHE A 135 3.44 1.95 1.35
CA PHE A 135 2.62 3.15 1.26
C PHE A 135 2.67 3.99 2.54
N ALA A 136 2.55 3.35 3.70
CA ALA A 136 2.63 4.00 5.01
C ALA A 136 3.98 4.68 5.25
N LEU A 137 5.09 4.05 4.88
CA LEU A 137 6.44 4.62 4.98
C LEU A 137 6.61 5.86 4.11
N ILE A 138 6.11 5.85 2.87
CA ILE A 138 6.18 7.00 1.97
C ILE A 138 5.44 8.20 2.59
N ILE A 139 4.22 7.99 3.10
CA ILE A 139 3.43 9.04 3.74
C ILE A 139 4.13 9.54 5.00
N TYR A 140 4.60 8.64 5.87
CA TYR A 140 5.26 8.99 7.11
C TYR A 140 6.53 9.81 6.88
N ILE A 141 7.42 9.37 5.99
CA ILE A 141 8.68 10.05 5.68
C ILE A 141 8.39 11.42 5.08
N SER A 142 7.49 11.52 4.11
CA SER A 142 7.12 12.78 3.45
C SER A 142 6.55 13.77 4.46
N SER A 143 5.66 13.30 5.34
CA SER A 143 5.04 14.10 6.38
C SER A 143 6.05 14.53 7.45
N TYR A 144 6.96 13.63 7.87
CA TYR A 144 8.03 13.93 8.80
C TYR A 144 8.98 15.01 8.26
N CYS A 145 9.47 14.85 7.04
CA CYS A 145 10.36 15.81 6.40
C CYS A 145 9.70 17.18 6.21
N SER A 146 8.41 17.20 5.85
CA SER A 146 7.66 18.47 5.68
C SER A 146 7.46 19.20 7.00
N ARG A 147 7.13 18.51 8.10
CA ARG A 147 6.83 19.14 9.40
C ARG A 147 8.07 19.48 10.22
N ARG A 148 9.17 18.78 10.00
CA ARG A 148 10.40 18.88 10.82
C ARG A 148 11.66 19.08 9.98
N LEU A 149 11.54 19.91 8.94
CA LEU A 149 12.63 20.15 8.00
C LEU A 149 13.90 20.67 8.67
N GLU A 150 13.75 21.57 9.64
CA GLU A 150 14.89 22.15 10.38
C GLU A 150 15.53 21.09 11.29
N GLU A 151 14.71 20.32 12.05
CA GLU A 151 15.21 19.23 12.89
C GLU A 151 15.92 18.16 12.04
N PHE A 152 15.40 17.87 10.85
CA PHE A 152 15.99 16.92 9.90
C PHE A 152 17.33 17.39 9.34
N LYS A 153 17.48 18.70 9.08
CA LYS A 153 18.70 19.28 8.51
C LYS A 153 19.79 19.55 9.56
N GLU A 154 19.42 20.02 10.72
CA GLU A 154 20.36 20.55 11.72
C GLU A 154 20.74 19.55 12.80
N LYS A 155 19.84 18.59 13.10
CA LYS A 155 20.05 17.64 14.21
C LYS A 155 20.31 16.24 13.67
N TRP A 156 21.43 15.66 14.03
CA TRP A 156 21.77 14.28 13.72
C TRP A 156 20.65 13.29 14.10
N LEU A 157 20.04 13.45 15.28
CA LEU A 157 18.91 12.65 15.73
C LEU A 157 17.65 12.83 14.86
N GLY A 158 17.42 14.02 14.29
CA GLY A 158 16.31 14.28 13.37
C GLY A 158 16.41 13.44 12.09
N PHE A 159 17.63 13.24 11.60
CA PHE A 159 17.90 12.41 10.43
C PHE A 159 17.73 10.90 10.73
N TRP A 160 18.20 10.44 11.88
CA TRP A 160 18.17 9.01 12.23
C TRP A 160 16.78 8.48 12.58
N LYS A 161 15.88 9.30 13.14
CA LYS A 161 14.52 8.87 13.52
C LYS A 161 13.75 8.20 12.37
N PRO A 162 13.56 8.83 11.18
CA PRO A 162 12.84 8.18 10.09
C PRO A 162 13.60 6.98 9.52
N ILE A 163 14.93 7.01 9.49
CA ILE A 163 15.74 5.88 9.02
C ILE A 163 15.54 4.66 9.93
N LEU A 164 15.51 4.82 11.24
CA LEU A 164 15.29 3.73 12.18
C LEU A 164 13.92 3.07 11.93
N VAL A 165 12.87 3.86 11.68
CA VAL A 165 11.54 3.33 11.34
C VAL A 165 11.59 2.52 10.04
N VAL A 166 12.30 3.00 9.02
CA VAL A 166 12.49 2.29 7.74
C VAL A 166 13.24 0.98 7.96
N VAL A 167 14.36 1.01 8.69
CA VAL A 167 15.16 -0.18 8.98
C VAL A 167 14.34 -1.21 9.74
N MET A 168 13.56 -0.78 10.73
CA MET A 168 12.66 -1.67 11.48
C MET A 168 11.60 -2.31 10.58
N ALA A 169 10.99 -1.55 9.67
CA ALA A 169 10.03 -2.08 8.72
C ALA A 169 10.67 -3.08 7.75
N ILE A 170 11.84 -2.75 7.20
CA ILE A 170 12.58 -3.64 6.29
C ILE A 170 12.99 -4.93 7.01
N SER A 171 13.50 -4.84 8.23
CA SER A 171 13.90 -6.04 8.99
C SER A 171 12.70 -6.98 9.21
N LEU A 172 11.54 -6.47 9.60
CA LEU A 172 10.34 -7.28 9.74
C LEU A 172 9.93 -7.93 8.40
N ILE A 173 9.96 -7.20 7.29
CA ILE A 173 9.64 -7.77 5.96
C ILE A 173 10.65 -8.87 5.60
N LEU A 174 11.95 -8.67 5.86
CA LEU A 174 12.98 -9.67 5.59
C LEU A 174 12.80 -10.90 6.46
N PHE A 175 12.46 -10.74 7.74
CA PHE A 175 12.14 -11.88 8.60
C PHE A 175 10.96 -12.69 8.06
N ALA A 176 9.88 -12.04 7.59
CA ALA A 176 8.74 -12.73 6.97
C ALA A 176 9.15 -13.55 5.73
N VAL A 177 10.20 -13.12 5.02
CA VAL A 177 10.76 -13.84 3.86
C VAL A 177 11.72 -14.96 4.28
N SER A 178 12.55 -14.72 5.31
CA SER A 178 13.64 -15.61 5.70
C SER A 178 13.19 -16.87 6.44
N TYR A 179 12.07 -16.84 7.17
CA TYR A 179 11.54 -17.99 7.88
C TYR A 179 11.24 -19.18 6.96
N THR A 180 11.05 -18.93 5.67
CA THR A 180 10.74 -19.96 4.68
C THR A 180 11.94 -20.74 4.20
N HIS A 181 13.14 -20.18 4.29
CA HIS A 181 14.38 -20.89 3.92
C HIS A 181 14.89 -21.82 5.03
N LEU A 182 14.45 -21.64 6.27
CA LEU A 182 14.87 -22.46 7.42
C LEU A 182 13.99 -23.71 7.65
N THR A 183 12.80 -23.77 7.02
CA THR A 183 11.87 -24.90 7.19
C THR A 183 11.84 -25.88 6.01
N LEU A 184 12.69 -25.74 5.00
CA LEU A 184 12.89 -26.69 3.93
C LEU A 184 14.26 -27.32 4.07
N PRO A 185 14.42 -28.56 4.63
CA PRO A 185 14.45 -29.73 3.78
C PRO A 185 14.16 -31.06 4.50
N THR A 186 12.96 -31.37 4.86
CA THR A 186 12.69 -32.71 5.42
C THR A 186 11.49 -33.46 4.85
N LYS A 187 10.91 -33.04 3.74
CA LYS A 187 9.81 -33.78 3.11
C LYS A 187 10.03 -34.12 1.64
N GLN A 188 11.27 -34.32 1.20
CA GLN A 188 11.55 -34.96 -0.08
C GLN A 188 12.51 -36.14 0.12
N ALA A 189 12.14 -37.06 1.00
CA ALA A 189 12.76 -38.38 1.09
C ALA A 189 11.72 -39.37 1.64
N VAL A 190 10.74 -39.74 0.83
CA VAL A 190 10.16 -41.12 0.75
C VAL A 190 9.42 -41.19 -0.58
#